data_e1c733f3bb95f652936e78ba4b324058
#
_entry.id   e1c733f3bb95f652936e78ba4b324058
#
_cell.length_a   1.000
_cell.length_b   1.000
_cell.length_c   1.000
_cell.angle_alpha   90.00
_cell.angle_beta   90.00
_cell.angle_gamma   90.00
#
_symmetry.space_group_name_H-M   'P 1'
#
loop_
_entity.id
_entity.type
_entity.pdbx_description
1 polymer ?
#
loop_
_entity_poly.entity_id
_entity_poly.type
_entity_poly.pdbx_seq_one_letter_code
_entity_poly.pdbx_strand_id
1 'polypeptide(L)'
;LHPTPIEAQFADNPYVEQQCLVGLGMNKTIMVAVVSETMRDAPRDVIEASVLEAVEQLNGVVEKHERMGGAILTYEPWSIENGVLTPTLKIKRDQISDRFGEEASAMAVESAESKTLIIRWC
;
A
#
# COMPACT_ATOMS: atom_id res chain seq x y z
N LEU A 1 1.06 7.84 14.55
CA LEU A 1 0.64 7.61 13.17
C LEU A 1 -0.76 7.03 13.11
N HIS A 2 -1.63 7.69 12.40
CA HIS A 2 -2.99 7.24 12.16
C HIS A 2 -3.13 6.79 10.71
N PRO A 3 -3.23 5.48 10.44
CA PRO A 3 -3.25 4.99 9.06
C PRO A 3 -4.52 5.37 8.28
N THR A 4 -5.64 5.56 8.97
CA THR A 4 -6.91 5.83 8.30
C THR A 4 -6.92 7.10 7.44
N PRO A 5 -6.42 8.26 7.90
CA PRO A 5 -6.35 9.45 7.04
C PRO A 5 -5.44 9.25 5.82
N ILE A 6 -4.33 8.55 6.00
CA ILE A 6 -3.39 8.26 4.90
C ILE A 6 -4.06 7.35 3.87
N GLU A 7 -4.73 6.29 4.35
CA GLU A 7 -5.45 5.36 3.48
C GLU A 7 -6.59 6.03 2.74
N ALA A 8 -7.33 6.93 3.41
CA ALA A 8 -8.43 7.65 2.80
C ALA A 8 -7.97 8.54 1.65
N GLN A 9 -6.82 9.21 1.79
CA GLN A 9 -6.25 10.01 0.71
C GLN A 9 -5.81 9.15 -0.45
N PHE A 10 -5.24 7.98 -0.16
CA PHE A 10 -4.81 7.04 -1.19
C PHE A 10 -5.99 6.45 -1.97
N ALA A 11 -7.16 6.36 -1.35
CA ALA A 11 -8.37 5.84 -1.98
C ALA A 11 -8.86 6.71 -3.16
N ASP A 12 -8.41 7.95 -3.26
CA ASP A 12 -8.74 8.82 -4.39
C ASP A 12 -8.01 8.42 -5.68
N ASN A 13 -7.02 7.53 -5.60
CA ASN A 13 -6.29 7.07 -6.77
C ASN A 13 -7.19 6.17 -7.64
N PRO A 14 -7.39 6.51 -8.94
CA PRO A 14 -8.31 5.75 -9.80
C PRO A 14 -7.85 4.32 -10.08
N TYR A 15 -6.57 4.01 -9.90
CA TYR A 15 -6.03 2.67 -10.14
C TYR A 15 -6.12 1.77 -8.90
N VAL A 16 -6.52 2.30 -7.75
CA VAL A 16 -6.56 1.58 -6.49
C VAL A 16 -8.00 1.35 -6.05
N GLU A 17 -8.37 0.10 -5.82
CA GLU A 17 -9.70 -0.29 -5.34
C GLU A 17 -9.73 -0.52 -3.83
N GLN A 18 -8.69 -1.15 -3.32
CA GLN A 18 -8.54 -1.44 -1.89
C GLN A 18 -7.11 -1.10 -1.48
N GLN A 19 -6.93 -0.65 -0.25
CA GLN A 19 -5.60 -0.29 0.25
C GLN A 19 -5.52 -0.54 1.76
N CYS A 20 -4.31 -0.82 2.24
CA CYS A 20 -4.03 -0.99 3.65
C CYS A 20 -2.58 -0.65 3.93
N LEU A 21 -2.34 0.17 4.94
CA LEU A 21 -0.98 0.52 5.36
C LEU A 21 -0.45 -0.55 6.30
N VAL A 22 0.72 -1.08 6.02
CA VAL A 22 1.38 -2.08 6.87
C VAL A 22 2.71 -1.55 7.38
N GLY A 23 3.25 -2.20 8.40
CA GLY A 23 4.54 -1.83 8.95
C GLY A 23 4.48 -0.70 9.97
N LEU A 24 3.36 -0.55 10.64
CA LEU A 24 3.25 0.42 11.74
C LEU A 24 4.29 0.04 12.81
N GLY A 25 5.13 1.01 13.19
CA GLY A 25 6.23 0.78 14.11
C GLY A 25 7.57 0.48 13.44
N MET A 26 7.60 0.27 12.13
CA MET A 26 8.84 0.17 11.36
C MET A 26 9.36 1.57 11.01
N ASN A 27 10.61 1.64 10.54
CA ASN A 27 11.21 2.90 10.11
C ASN A 27 10.41 3.57 9.00
N LYS A 28 9.85 2.76 8.11
CA LYS A 28 8.98 3.22 7.03
C LYS A 28 7.81 2.28 6.90
N THR A 29 6.64 2.84 6.60
CA THR A 29 5.45 2.04 6.32
C THR A 29 5.37 1.72 4.83
N ILE A 30 4.61 0.69 4.50
CA ILE A 30 4.41 0.27 3.12
C ILE A 30 2.90 0.20 2.87
N MET A 31 2.45 0.80 1.77
CA MET A 31 1.06 0.72 1.36
C MET A 31 0.83 -0.54 0.53
N VAL A 32 -0.11 -1.38 0.92
CA VAL A 32 -0.55 -2.51 0.09
C VAL A 32 -1.82 -2.07 -0.62
N ALA A 33 -1.82 -2.15 -1.95
CA ALA A 33 -2.93 -1.68 -2.76
C ALA A 33 -3.38 -2.74 -3.76
N VAL A 34 -4.70 -2.92 -3.88
CA VAL A 34 -5.29 -3.79 -4.88
C VAL A 34 -5.66 -2.93 -6.08
N VAL A 35 -5.18 -3.31 -7.25
CA VAL A 35 -5.46 -2.58 -8.50
C VAL A 35 -6.94 -2.73 -8.84
N SER A 36 -7.58 -1.61 -9.20
CA SER A 36 -8.98 -1.59 -9.57
C SER A 36 -9.25 -2.51 -10.76
N GLU A 37 -10.34 -3.27 -10.68
CA GLU A 37 -10.72 -4.19 -11.74
C GLU A 37 -10.86 -3.50 -13.10
N THR A 38 -11.37 -2.29 -13.10
CA THR A 38 -11.55 -1.52 -14.34
C THR A 38 -10.24 -1.03 -14.94
N MET A 39 -9.16 -1.03 -14.16
CA MET A 39 -7.84 -0.52 -14.57
C MET A 39 -6.80 -1.62 -14.77
N ARG A 40 -7.20 -2.89 -14.71
CA ARG A 40 -6.26 -4.00 -14.87
C ARG A 40 -5.61 -4.08 -16.24
N ASP A 41 -6.27 -3.54 -17.24
CA ASP A 41 -5.74 -3.51 -18.61
C ASP A 41 -4.70 -2.41 -18.81
N ALA A 42 -4.55 -1.50 -17.86
CA ALA A 42 -3.53 -0.46 -17.94
C ALA A 42 -2.13 -1.06 -17.84
N PRO A 43 -1.14 -0.50 -18.56
CA PRO A 43 0.24 -0.98 -18.42
C PRO A 43 0.72 -0.84 -16.98
N ARG A 44 1.53 -1.79 -16.51
CA ARG A 44 2.04 -1.79 -15.15
C ARG A 44 2.85 -0.54 -14.82
N ASP A 45 3.63 -0.05 -15.77
CA ASP A 45 4.43 1.16 -15.59
C ASP A 45 3.56 2.40 -15.36
N VAL A 46 2.39 2.47 -16.00
CA VAL A 46 1.44 3.56 -15.79
C VAL A 46 0.84 3.48 -14.39
N ILE A 47 0.45 2.28 -13.95
CA ILE A 47 -0.10 2.06 -12.61
C ILE A 47 0.96 2.40 -11.56
N GLU A 48 2.17 1.91 -11.75
CA GLU A 48 3.28 2.18 -10.83
C GLU A 48 3.57 3.68 -10.71
N ALA A 49 3.58 4.39 -11.83
CA ALA A 49 3.83 5.83 -11.83
C ALA A 49 2.75 6.58 -11.06
N SER A 50 1.48 6.20 -11.23
CA SER A 50 0.37 6.82 -10.51
C SER A 50 0.44 6.56 -9.02
N VAL A 51 0.71 5.32 -8.61
CA VAL A 51 0.84 4.95 -7.20
C VAL A 51 2.05 5.63 -6.58
N LEU A 52 3.17 5.67 -7.28
CA LEU A 52 4.39 6.31 -6.81
C LEU A 52 4.15 7.80 -6.56
N GLU A 53 3.46 8.47 -7.47
CA GLU A 53 3.10 9.88 -7.31
C GLU A 53 2.23 10.09 -6.07
N ALA A 54 1.25 9.21 -5.85
CA ALA A 54 0.38 9.28 -4.66
C ALA A 54 1.19 9.13 -3.37
N VAL A 55 2.13 8.18 -3.34
CA VAL A 55 3.01 7.98 -2.18
C VAL A 55 3.89 9.22 -1.95
N GLU A 56 4.45 9.79 -3.02
CA GLU A 56 5.27 11.00 -2.92
C GLU A 56 4.48 12.18 -2.37
N GLN A 57 3.24 12.37 -2.82
CA GLN A 57 2.38 13.43 -2.35
C GLN A 57 2.06 13.26 -0.86
N LEU A 58 1.74 12.04 -0.44
CA LEU A 58 1.49 11.76 0.97
C LEU A 58 2.73 11.98 1.82
N ASN A 59 3.89 11.58 1.34
CA ASN A 59 5.15 11.79 2.06
C ASN A 59 5.48 13.27 2.20
N GLY A 60 4.97 14.11 1.32
CA GLY A 60 5.14 15.55 1.41
C GLY A 60 4.28 16.22 2.48
N VAL A 61 3.21 15.58 2.93
CA VAL A 61 2.28 16.16 3.92
C VAL A 61 2.34 15.49 5.28
N VAL A 62 2.96 14.31 5.39
CA VAL A 62 3.13 13.64 6.69
C VAL A 62 4.49 13.98 7.27
N GLU A 63 4.63 13.75 8.58
CA GLU A 63 5.89 13.98 9.26
C GLU A 63 6.95 12.98 8.80
N LYS A 64 8.23 13.34 8.94
CA LYS A 64 9.35 12.54 8.46
C LYS A 64 9.29 11.08 8.92
N HIS A 65 8.94 10.86 10.19
CA HIS A 65 8.85 9.50 10.76
C HIS A 65 7.60 8.73 10.30
N GLU A 66 6.69 9.40 9.61
CA GLU A 66 5.46 8.79 9.10
C GLU A 66 5.53 8.49 7.60
N ARG A 67 6.67 8.74 6.97
CA ARG A 67 6.82 8.56 5.52
C ARG A 67 6.81 7.09 5.14
N MET A 68 6.19 6.83 4.00
CA MET A 68 6.15 5.50 3.41
C MET A 68 7.41 5.21 2.62
N GLY A 69 7.83 3.92 2.61
CA GLY A 69 8.96 3.47 1.81
C GLY A 69 8.58 3.02 0.41
N GLY A 70 7.29 2.84 0.15
CA GLY A 70 6.81 2.40 -1.14
C GLY A 70 5.45 1.72 -1.06
N ALA A 71 5.13 0.93 -2.07
CA ALA A 71 3.85 0.24 -2.15
C ALA A 71 4.00 -1.16 -2.75
N ILE A 72 3.16 -2.07 -2.30
CA ILE A 72 2.98 -3.40 -2.88
C ILE A 72 1.68 -3.37 -3.68
N LEU A 73 1.73 -3.78 -4.95
CA LEU A 73 0.58 -3.81 -5.82
C LEU A 73 0.17 -5.26 -6.10
N THR A 74 -1.12 -5.54 -6.08
CA THR A 74 -1.65 -6.86 -6.39
C THR A 74 -2.94 -6.72 -7.18
N TYR A 75 -3.23 -7.73 -8.00
CA TYR A 75 -4.49 -7.83 -8.73
C TYR A 75 -5.54 -8.65 -7.99
N GLU A 76 -5.15 -9.35 -6.93
CA GLU A 76 -6.07 -10.20 -6.17
C GLU A 76 -6.94 -9.36 -5.23
N PRO A 77 -8.26 -9.26 -5.47
CA PRO A 77 -9.13 -8.48 -4.58
C PRO A 77 -9.23 -9.14 -3.20
N TRP A 78 -9.37 -8.33 -2.18
CA TRP A 78 -9.62 -8.82 -0.82
C TRP A 78 -11.11 -9.08 -0.67
N SER A 79 -11.45 -10.18 -0.01
CA SER A 79 -12.83 -10.62 0.16
C SER A 79 -13.03 -11.27 1.52
N ILE A 80 -14.29 -11.51 1.86
CA ILE A 80 -14.65 -12.27 3.05
C ILE A 80 -14.17 -13.72 2.88
N GLU A 81 -14.28 -14.25 1.66
CA GLU A 81 -13.93 -15.63 1.35
C GLU A 81 -12.45 -15.94 1.55
N ASN A 82 -11.56 -15.01 1.20
CA ASN A 82 -10.12 -15.23 1.40
C ASN A 82 -9.64 -14.83 2.80
N GLY A 83 -10.56 -14.44 3.68
CA GLY A 83 -10.25 -14.15 5.08
C GLY A 83 -9.67 -12.78 5.36
N VAL A 84 -9.56 -11.91 4.35
CA VAL A 84 -8.98 -10.58 4.50
C VAL A 84 -10.01 -9.55 4.95
N LEU A 85 -11.28 -9.75 4.60
CA LEU A 85 -12.36 -8.83 5.00
C LEU A 85 -13.26 -9.47 6.07
N THR A 86 -13.77 -8.63 6.97
CA THR A 86 -14.81 -9.04 7.91
C THR A 86 -16.16 -9.12 7.21
N PRO A 87 -17.18 -9.75 7.84
CA PRO A 87 -18.53 -9.75 7.26
C PRO A 87 -19.12 -8.36 6.97
N THR A 88 -18.62 -7.32 7.66
CA THR A 88 -19.02 -5.93 7.41
C THR A 88 -18.10 -5.24 6.39
N LEU A 89 -17.28 -6.01 5.69
CA LEU A 89 -16.35 -5.54 4.66
C LEU A 89 -15.23 -4.63 5.15
N LYS A 90 -14.85 -4.78 6.41
CA LYS A 90 -13.70 -4.08 6.98
C LYS A 90 -12.43 -4.91 6.77
N ILE A 91 -11.33 -4.25 6.47
CA ILE A 91 -10.05 -4.92 6.23
C ILE A 91 -9.47 -5.43 7.55
N LYS A 92 -9.08 -6.69 7.55
CA LYS A 92 -8.36 -7.29 8.69
C LYS A 92 -6.87 -7.01 8.52
N ARG A 93 -6.37 -5.99 9.20
CA ARG A 93 -4.97 -5.56 9.08
C ARG A 93 -3.97 -6.63 9.43
N ASP A 94 -4.28 -7.46 10.43
CA ASP A 94 -3.42 -8.57 10.83
C ASP A 94 -3.26 -9.59 9.71
N GLN A 95 -4.30 -9.85 8.93
CA GLN A 95 -4.23 -10.75 7.77
C GLN A 95 -3.37 -10.15 6.66
N ILE A 96 -3.48 -8.85 6.43
CA ILE A 96 -2.63 -8.15 5.46
C ILE A 96 -1.17 -8.19 5.93
N SER A 97 -0.92 -7.93 7.21
CA SER A 97 0.43 -7.99 7.78
C SER A 97 1.03 -9.39 7.67
N ASP A 98 0.22 -10.43 7.88
CA ASP A 98 0.68 -11.82 7.75
C ASP A 98 1.06 -12.16 6.31
N ARG A 99 0.28 -11.69 5.35
CA ARG A 99 0.52 -12.00 3.92
C ARG A 99 1.64 -11.20 3.31
N PHE A 100 1.77 -9.93 3.67
CA PHE A 100 2.70 -9.00 3.02
C PHE A 100 3.79 -8.47 3.96
N GLY A 101 3.78 -8.86 5.23
CA GLY A 101 4.68 -8.31 6.24
C GLY A 101 6.16 -8.53 5.93
N GLU A 102 6.54 -9.72 5.49
CA GLU A 102 7.94 -10.02 5.14
C GLU A 102 8.40 -9.14 3.98
N GLU A 103 7.60 -9.06 2.93
CA GLU A 103 7.90 -8.24 1.77
C GLU A 103 7.97 -6.77 2.16
N ALA A 104 7.02 -6.31 2.97
CA ALA A 104 6.98 -4.93 3.44
C ALA A 104 8.21 -4.60 4.28
N SER A 105 8.63 -5.50 5.16
CA SER A 105 9.84 -5.32 5.97
C SER A 105 11.09 -5.19 5.10
N ALA A 106 11.22 -6.06 4.09
CA ALA A 106 12.34 -6.02 3.17
C ALA A 106 12.36 -4.72 2.37
N MET A 107 11.19 -4.29 1.90
CA MET A 107 11.05 -3.03 1.17
C MET A 107 11.39 -1.82 2.04
N ALA A 108 10.97 -1.83 3.30
CA ALA A 108 11.24 -0.74 4.22
C ALA A 108 12.75 -0.56 4.44
N VAL A 109 13.48 -1.67 4.63
CA VAL A 109 14.93 -1.65 4.78
C VAL A 109 15.59 -1.15 3.50
N GLU A 110 15.19 -1.71 2.36
CA GLU A 110 15.75 -1.35 1.06
C GLU A 110 15.51 0.12 0.74
N SER A 111 14.31 0.63 1.02
CA SER A 111 13.98 2.04 0.81
C SER A 111 14.81 2.95 1.70
N ALA A 112 15.02 2.57 2.96
CA ALA A 112 15.83 3.35 3.88
C ALA A 112 17.29 3.41 3.44
N GLU A 113 17.83 2.31 2.93
CA GLU A 113 19.21 2.24 2.46
C GLU A 113 19.43 2.99 1.16
N SER A 114 18.52 2.82 0.19
CA SER A 114 18.63 3.44 -1.13
C SER A 114 18.11 4.87 -1.17
N LYS A 115 17.34 5.28 -0.15
CA LYS A 115 16.67 6.59 -0.06
C LYS A 115 15.72 6.83 -1.25
N THR A 116 15.14 5.76 -1.76
CA THR A 116 14.17 5.82 -2.85
C THR A 116 12.89 5.08 -2.48
N LEU A 117 11.80 5.42 -3.17
CA LEU A 117 10.55 4.69 -3.03
C LEU A 117 10.60 3.42 -3.88
N ILE A 118 9.99 2.36 -3.38
CA ILE A 118 10.01 1.04 -4.02
C ILE A 118 8.59 0.59 -4.32
N ILE A 119 8.37 0.09 -5.53
CA ILE A 119 7.09 -0.50 -5.93
C ILE A 119 7.33 -1.97 -6.25
N ARG A 120 6.50 -2.84 -5.70
CA ARG A 120 6.55 -4.29 -5.97
C ARG A 120 5.17 -4.83 -6.30
N TRP A 121 5.18 -5.87 -7.13
CA TRP A 121 3.97 -6.59 -7.52
C TRP A 121 3.95 -7.95 -6.83
N CYS A 122 2.79 -8.31 -6.27
CA CYS A 122 2.60 -9.61 -5.63
C CYS A 122 1.40 -10.36 -6.22
#